data_012e1c3192e556681d7a21b4c9790e5a
#
_entry.id   012e1c3192e556681d7a21b4c9790e5a
#
_cell.length_a   1.000
_cell.length_b   1.000
_cell.length_c   1.000
_cell.angle_alpha   90.00
_cell.angle_beta   90.00
_cell.angle_gamma   90.00
#
_symmetry.space_group_name_H-M   'P 1'
#
loop_
_entity.id
_entity.type
_entity.pdbx_description
1 polymer ?
#
loop_
_entity_poly.entity_id
_entity_poly.type
_entity_poly.pdbx_seq_one_letter_code
_entity_poly.pdbx_strand_id
1 'polypeptide(L)'
;LPQATRIRATFAAEDVAVIGLHTVFEHHAAMTPTSLQAFLHEYRIHFPVGVDRAGIDGAPTPRTMSAYFMQGTPTLTLIDAAGVIRYQYFGQVSDMLLGAQIAELVQEANALHSRSAEKMATQKSQPQTAGCDDQGCTI
;
A
#
# COMPACT_ATOMS: atom_id res chain seq x y z
N LEU A 1 9.43 -14.33 0.63
CA LEU A 1 9.80 -13.51 1.79
C LEU A 1 11.15 -12.81 1.62
N PRO A 2 12.27 -13.46 1.20
CA PRO A 2 13.55 -12.75 1.03
C PRO A 2 13.45 -11.52 0.13
N GLN A 3 12.61 -11.54 -0.92
CA GLN A 3 12.38 -10.41 -1.82
C GLN A 3 11.72 -9.23 -1.07
N ALA A 4 10.68 -9.47 -0.27
CA ALA A 4 10.02 -8.46 0.53
C ALA A 4 10.98 -7.80 1.55
N THR A 5 11.85 -8.59 2.17
CA THR A 5 12.90 -8.08 3.07
C THR A 5 13.90 -7.19 2.34
N ARG A 6 14.30 -7.56 1.11
CA ARG A 6 15.17 -6.71 0.28
C ARG A 6 14.50 -5.40 -0.11
N ILE A 7 13.23 -5.42 -0.50
CA ILE A 7 12.46 -4.20 -0.79
C ILE A 7 12.46 -3.28 0.42
N ARG A 8 12.13 -3.82 1.60
CA ARG A 8 12.10 -3.05 2.85
C ARG A 8 13.47 -2.46 3.23
N ALA A 9 14.56 -3.12 2.86
CA ALA A 9 15.91 -2.63 3.10
C ALA A 9 16.40 -1.63 2.04
N THR A 10 15.80 -1.63 0.84
CA THR A 10 16.24 -0.81 -0.29
C THR A 10 15.53 0.55 -0.35
N PHE A 11 14.24 0.57 -0.05
CA PHE A 11 13.41 1.78 -0.14
C PHE A 11 13.19 2.39 1.25
N ALA A 12 13.09 3.72 1.31
CA ALA A 12 12.78 4.44 2.54
C ALA A 12 11.36 4.08 3.04
N ALA A 13 11.19 4.05 4.35
CA ALA A 13 9.92 3.62 4.97
C ALA A 13 8.77 4.61 4.73
N GLU A 14 9.12 5.87 4.51
CA GLU A 14 8.22 6.96 4.13
C GLU A 14 7.71 6.86 2.71
N ASP A 15 8.47 6.21 1.81
CA ASP A 15 8.13 6.06 0.40
C ASP A 15 7.43 4.73 0.11
N VAL A 16 7.86 3.65 0.77
CA VAL A 16 7.37 2.29 0.48
C VAL A 16 7.02 1.52 1.74
N ALA A 17 5.74 1.22 1.90
CA ALA A 17 5.25 0.30 2.91
C ALA A 17 5.25 -1.14 2.37
N VAL A 18 5.92 -2.05 3.08
CA VAL A 18 5.86 -3.49 2.82
C VAL A 18 4.93 -4.13 3.83
N ILE A 19 3.89 -4.81 3.35
CA ILE A 19 2.90 -5.50 4.18
C ILE A 19 2.81 -6.95 3.70
N GLY A 20 2.96 -7.89 4.61
CA GLY A 20 2.68 -9.30 4.36
C GLY A 20 1.22 -9.64 4.65
N LEU A 21 0.71 -10.65 3.97
CA LEU A 21 -0.62 -11.20 4.22
C LEU A 21 -0.51 -12.71 4.39
N HIS A 22 -0.87 -13.20 5.58
CA HIS A 22 -0.99 -14.62 5.85
C HIS A 22 -2.37 -15.10 5.42
N THR A 23 -2.43 -15.64 4.21
CA THR A 23 -3.65 -16.13 3.58
C THR A 23 -3.70 -17.64 3.68
N VAL A 24 -4.70 -18.16 4.39
CA VAL A 24 -4.86 -19.60 4.64
C VAL A 24 -6.06 -20.13 3.86
N PHE A 25 -5.82 -20.87 2.79
CA PHE A 25 -6.84 -21.52 1.97
C PHE A 25 -6.68 -23.05 1.93
N GLU A 26 -5.57 -23.55 2.49
CA GLU A 26 -5.27 -24.97 2.64
C GLU A 26 -4.46 -25.21 3.92
N HIS A 27 -4.35 -26.45 4.37
CA HIS A 27 -3.55 -26.83 5.56
C HIS A 27 -3.90 -26.06 6.83
N HIS A 28 -5.16 -25.73 7.06
CA HIS A 28 -5.63 -24.89 8.17
C HIS A 28 -5.10 -25.31 9.54
N ALA A 29 -4.97 -26.64 9.79
CA ALA A 29 -4.47 -27.17 11.07
C ALA A 29 -3.00 -26.78 11.34
N ALA A 30 -2.19 -26.62 10.30
CA ALA A 30 -0.77 -26.25 10.41
C ALA A 30 -0.56 -24.73 10.32
N MET A 31 -1.44 -24.03 9.61
CA MET A 31 -1.30 -22.59 9.30
C MET A 31 -2.02 -21.72 10.33
N THR A 32 -1.73 -21.94 11.61
CA THR A 32 -2.35 -21.24 12.74
C THR A 32 -1.66 -19.89 13.02
N PRO A 33 -2.31 -18.95 13.72
CA PRO A 33 -1.64 -17.72 14.19
C PRO A 33 -0.39 -17.98 15.02
N THR A 34 -0.36 -19.06 15.81
CA THR A 34 0.81 -19.47 16.62
C THR A 34 1.97 -19.88 15.71
N SER A 35 1.73 -20.69 14.69
CA SER A 35 2.77 -21.06 13.71
C SER A 35 3.24 -19.87 12.90
N LEU A 36 2.34 -18.91 12.59
CA LEU A 36 2.74 -17.66 11.97
C LEU A 36 3.69 -16.86 12.87
N GLN A 37 3.40 -16.71 14.15
CA GLN A 37 4.28 -16.00 15.09
C GLN A 37 5.67 -16.64 15.16
N ALA A 38 5.74 -17.95 15.28
CA ALA A 38 7.00 -18.69 15.28
C ALA A 38 7.78 -18.46 13.97
N PHE A 39 7.10 -18.51 12.84
CA PHE A 39 7.68 -18.27 11.54
C PHE A 39 8.23 -16.83 11.39
N LEU A 40 7.45 -15.81 11.79
CA LEU A 40 7.89 -14.41 11.72
C LEU A 40 9.13 -14.16 12.59
N HIS A 41 9.19 -14.77 13.77
CA HIS A 41 10.35 -14.69 14.65
C HIS A 41 11.58 -15.39 14.07
N GLU A 42 11.43 -16.62 13.60
CA GLU A 42 12.52 -17.43 13.02
C GLU A 42 13.14 -16.76 11.81
N TYR A 43 12.30 -16.24 10.90
CA TYR A 43 12.76 -15.58 9.67
C TYR A 43 13.03 -14.08 9.83
N ARG A 44 12.98 -13.56 11.07
CA ARG A 44 13.26 -12.15 11.41
C ARG A 44 12.51 -11.17 10.50
N ILE A 45 11.20 -11.39 10.36
CA ILE A 45 10.34 -10.53 9.55
C ILE A 45 9.98 -9.30 10.38
N HIS A 46 10.39 -8.12 9.92
CA HIS A 46 10.25 -6.84 10.63
C HIS A 46 9.21 -5.89 10.00
N PHE A 47 8.50 -6.33 8.99
CA PHE A 47 7.36 -5.60 8.42
C PHE A 47 6.04 -6.19 8.91
N PRO A 48 4.94 -5.41 8.92
CA PRO A 48 3.64 -5.89 9.38
C PRO A 48 3.14 -7.05 8.53
N VAL A 49 2.58 -8.06 9.19
CA VAL A 49 1.92 -9.19 8.53
C VAL A 49 0.52 -9.33 9.09
N GLY A 50 -0.48 -9.08 8.25
CA GLY A 50 -1.89 -9.30 8.56
C GLY A 50 -2.29 -10.76 8.36
N VAL A 51 -3.35 -11.17 9.07
CA VAL A 51 -4.00 -12.47 8.86
C VAL A 51 -5.27 -12.23 8.06
N ASP A 52 -5.37 -12.89 6.89
CA ASP A 52 -6.55 -12.78 6.06
C ASP A 52 -7.79 -13.37 6.75
N ARG A 53 -8.92 -12.76 6.55
CA ARG A 53 -10.20 -13.27 7.08
C ARG A 53 -10.67 -14.45 6.27
N ALA A 54 -11.29 -15.41 6.97
CA ALA A 54 -11.97 -16.52 6.33
C ALA A 54 -12.98 -16.06 5.28
N GLY A 55 -13.19 -16.89 4.28
CA GLY A 55 -14.16 -16.64 3.23
C GLY A 55 -15.58 -16.37 3.75
N ILE A 56 -16.40 -15.71 2.95
CA ILE A 56 -17.79 -15.42 3.28
C ILE A 56 -18.58 -16.72 3.16
N ASP A 57 -19.49 -16.96 4.09
CA ASP A 57 -20.42 -18.12 4.10
C ASP A 57 -19.71 -19.48 3.96
N GLY A 58 -18.51 -19.60 4.54
CA GLY A 58 -17.74 -20.84 4.51
C GLY A 58 -17.00 -21.07 3.18
N ALA A 59 -16.90 -20.07 2.32
CA ALA A 59 -16.10 -20.18 1.10
C ALA A 59 -14.64 -20.54 1.44
N PRO A 60 -14.00 -21.45 0.68
CA PRO A 60 -12.65 -21.90 0.99
C PRO A 60 -11.59 -20.81 0.77
N THR A 61 -11.89 -19.82 -0.08
CA THR A 61 -10.97 -18.72 -0.40
C THR A 61 -11.12 -17.57 0.58
N PRO A 62 -10.04 -17.13 1.25
CA PRO A 62 -10.05 -15.98 2.15
C PRO A 62 -10.48 -14.68 1.46
N ARG A 63 -10.94 -13.71 2.25
CA ARG A 63 -11.58 -12.49 1.74
C ARG A 63 -10.67 -11.63 0.89
N THR A 64 -9.46 -11.36 1.35
CA THR A 64 -8.53 -10.51 0.60
C THR A 64 -8.05 -11.24 -0.66
N MET A 65 -7.76 -12.53 -0.55
CA MET A 65 -7.41 -13.35 -1.70
C MET A 65 -8.49 -13.30 -2.78
N SER A 66 -9.75 -13.39 -2.38
CA SER A 66 -10.90 -13.30 -3.27
C SER A 66 -11.07 -11.89 -3.86
N ALA A 67 -11.00 -10.85 -3.02
CA ALA A 67 -11.19 -9.45 -3.44
C ALA A 67 -10.10 -8.97 -4.42
N TYR A 68 -8.89 -9.49 -4.29
CA TYR A 68 -7.77 -9.16 -5.16
C TYR A 68 -7.61 -10.13 -6.34
N PHE A 69 -8.53 -11.06 -6.51
CA PHE A 69 -8.49 -12.10 -7.56
C PHE A 69 -7.16 -12.86 -7.60
N MET A 70 -6.60 -13.15 -6.42
CA MET A 70 -5.35 -13.90 -6.32
C MET A 70 -5.56 -15.37 -6.70
N GLN A 71 -4.67 -15.91 -7.52
CA GLN A 71 -4.74 -17.29 -8.00
C GLN A 71 -4.12 -18.30 -7.03
N GLY A 72 -3.31 -17.83 -6.08
CA GLY A 72 -2.59 -18.65 -5.12
C GLY A 72 -1.45 -17.89 -4.46
N THR A 73 -0.54 -18.63 -3.81
CA THR A 73 0.64 -18.08 -3.16
C THR A 73 1.92 -18.68 -3.78
N PRO A 74 3.00 -17.90 -3.89
CA PRO A 74 3.10 -16.50 -3.51
C PRO A 74 2.46 -15.56 -4.54
N THR A 75 1.72 -14.55 -4.07
CA THR A 75 1.28 -13.42 -4.89
C THR A 75 1.92 -12.14 -4.36
N LEU A 76 2.38 -11.28 -5.25
CA LEU A 76 2.92 -9.96 -4.96
C LEU A 76 2.08 -8.91 -5.68
N THR A 77 1.65 -7.87 -4.95
CA THR A 77 0.82 -6.79 -5.49
C THR A 77 1.49 -5.45 -5.20
N LEU A 78 1.66 -4.61 -6.21
CA LEU A 78 2.06 -3.22 -6.07
C LEU A 78 0.85 -2.31 -6.15
N ILE A 79 0.69 -1.49 -5.13
CA ILE A 79 -0.41 -0.53 -4.97
C ILE A 79 0.21 0.86 -4.93
N ASP A 80 -0.32 1.79 -5.72
CA ASP A 80 0.17 3.17 -5.74
C ASP A 80 -0.36 4.01 -4.57
N ALA A 81 0.10 5.25 -4.48
CA ALA A 81 -0.31 6.19 -3.43
C ALA A 81 -1.81 6.57 -3.47
N ALA A 82 -2.49 6.32 -4.58
CA ALA A 82 -3.94 6.50 -4.70
C ALA A 82 -4.74 5.25 -4.27
N GLY A 83 -4.07 4.17 -3.88
CA GLY A 83 -4.69 2.90 -3.49
C GLY A 83 -5.09 2.01 -4.67
N VAL A 84 -4.56 2.29 -5.87
CA VAL A 84 -4.86 1.51 -7.08
C VAL A 84 -3.81 0.41 -7.26
N ILE A 85 -4.26 -0.81 -7.57
CA ILE A 85 -3.39 -1.92 -7.93
C ILE A 85 -2.79 -1.62 -9.30
N ARG A 86 -1.45 -1.48 -9.35
CA ARG A 86 -0.72 -1.20 -10.59
C ARG A 86 -0.13 -2.45 -11.21
N TYR A 87 0.37 -3.36 -10.36
CA TYR A 87 0.96 -4.63 -10.79
C TYR A 87 0.58 -5.75 -9.82
N GLN A 88 0.33 -6.93 -10.36
CA GLN A 88 0.10 -8.14 -9.58
C GLN A 88 0.82 -9.33 -10.25
N TYR A 89 1.57 -10.08 -9.47
CA TYR A 89 2.35 -11.20 -9.92
C TYR A 89 2.01 -12.46 -9.12
N PHE A 90 1.68 -13.52 -9.81
CA PHE A 90 1.60 -14.85 -9.23
C PHE A 90 2.92 -15.58 -9.46
N GLY A 91 3.54 -16.10 -8.38
CA GLY A 91 4.85 -16.71 -8.43
C GLY A 91 5.99 -15.71 -8.24
N GLN A 92 7.13 -15.99 -8.86
CA GLN A 92 8.33 -15.17 -8.73
C GLN A 92 8.42 -14.12 -9.83
N VAL A 93 8.79 -12.91 -9.42
CA VAL A 93 9.12 -11.80 -10.31
C VAL A 93 10.59 -11.41 -10.11
N SER A 94 11.24 -10.93 -11.17
CA SER A 94 12.64 -10.48 -11.12
C SER A 94 12.78 -9.28 -10.18
N ASP A 95 13.83 -9.28 -9.32
CA ASP A 95 14.14 -8.17 -8.42
C ASP A 95 14.38 -6.86 -9.19
N MET A 96 15.02 -6.94 -10.37
CA MET A 96 15.30 -5.76 -11.20
C MET A 96 14.01 -5.12 -11.72
N LEU A 97 13.08 -5.94 -12.24
CA LEU A 97 11.78 -5.46 -12.72
C LEU A 97 10.98 -4.86 -11.58
N LEU A 98 10.90 -5.56 -10.47
CA LEU A 98 10.17 -5.13 -9.29
C LEU A 98 10.74 -3.82 -8.73
N GLY A 99 12.06 -3.70 -8.63
CA GLY A 99 12.73 -2.48 -8.18
C GLY A 99 12.46 -1.28 -9.09
N ALA A 100 12.48 -1.48 -10.42
CA ALA A 100 12.16 -0.43 -11.38
C ALA A 100 10.70 0.06 -11.24
N GLN A 101 9.75 -0.86 -11.13
CA GLN A 101 8.32 -0.52 -10.96
C GLN A 101 8.04 0.18 -9.62
N ILE A 102 8.66 -0.25 -8.53
CA ILE A 102 8.53 0.44 -7.24
C ILE A 102 9.10 1.86 -7.35
N ALA A 103 10.28 2.03 -7.95
CA ALA A 103 10.89 3.35 -8.13
C ALA A 103 10.02 4.28 -8.99
N GLU A 104 9.39 3.76 -10.05
CA GLU A 104 8.43 4.49 -10.86
C GLU A 104 7.24 5.00 -10.02
N LEU A 105 6.61 4.12 -9.23
CA LEU A 105 5.47 4.48 -8.39
C LEU A 105 5.83 5.49 -7.30
N VAL A 106 7.03 5.40 -6.73
CA VAL A 106 7.57 6.39 -5.77
C VAL A 106 7.74 7.75 -6.45
N GLN A 107 8.29 7.80 -7.67
CA GLN A 107 8.44 9.05 -8.42
C GLN A 107 7.09 9.68 -8.75
N GLU A 108 6.10 8.89 -9.17
CA GLU A 108 4.73 9.36 -9.42
C GLU A 108 4.11 9.98 -8.15
N ALA A 109 4.24 9.30 -7.01
CA ALA A 109 3.73 9.79 -5.72
C ALA A 109 4.37 11.12 -5.33
N ASN A 110 5.69 11.25 -5.43
CA ASN A 110 6.43 12.46 -5.11
C ASN A 110 6.04 13.63 -6.02
N ALA A 111 5.84 13.38 -7.32
CA ALA A 111 5.37 14.40 -8.26
C ALA A 111 3.95 14.91 -7.93
N LEU A 112 3.07 14.02 -7.49
CA LEU A 112 1.71 14.40 -7.06
C LEU A 112 1.74 15.25 -5.78
N HIS A 113 2.57 14.89 -4.80
CA HIS A 113 2.74 15.65 -3.56
C HIS A 113 3.27 17.06 -3.83
N SER A 114 4.28 17.21 -4.69
CA SER A 114 4.86 18.49 -5.08
C SER A 114 3.82 19.41 -5.74
N ARG A 115 3.05 18.90 -6.68
CA ARG A 115 1.97 19.66 -7.34
C ARG A 115 0.86 20.10 -6.39
N SER A 116 0.54 19.25 -5.41
CA SER A 116 -0.47 19.57 -4.40
C SER A 116 0.03 20.67 -3.45
N ALA A 117 1.29 20.62 -3.05
CA ALA A 117 1.92 21.63 -2.22
C ALA A 117 1.99 23.01 -2.93
N GLU A 118 2.35 23.03 -4.22
CA GLU A 118 2.37 24.25 -5.05
C GLU A 118 0.98 24.88 -5.18
N LYS A 119 -0.06 24.07 -5.41
CA LYS A 119 -1.45 24.57 -5.49
C LYS A 119 -1.90 25.19 -4.17
N MET A 120 -1.60 24.58 -3.04
CA MET A 120 -1.93 25.11 -1.72
C MET A 120 -1.18 26.42 -1.42
N ALA A 121 0.08 26.53 -1.81
CA ALA A 121 0.87 27.74 -1.65
C ALA A 121 0.30 28.91 -2.49
N THR A 122 -0.09 28.64 -3.74
CA THR A 122 -0.68 29.62 -4.66
C THR A 122 -2.04 30.12 -4.18
N GLN A 123 -2.84 29.25 -3.59
CA GLN A 123 -4.18 29.58 -3.08
C GLN A 123 -4.10 30.44 -1.80
N LYS A 124 -3.04 30.29 -1.01
CA LYS A 124 -2.80 31.07 0.21
C LYS A 124 -2.24 32.47 -0.07
N SER A 125 -1.71 32.71 -1.26
CA SER A 125 -1.13 33.99 -1.70
C SER A 125 -2.10 34.88 -2.49
N GLN A 126 -3.34 34.46 -2.75
CA GLN A 126 -4.37 35.35 -3.30
C GLN A 126 -4.85 36.29 -2.18
N PRO A 127 -4.66 37.62 -2.32
CA PRO A 127 -5.24 38.55 -1.35
C PRO A 127 -6.75 38.44 -1.46
N GLN A 128 -7.40 38.24 -0.32
CA GLN A 128 -8.85 38.42 -0.20
C GLN A 128 -9.08 39.90 -0.49
N THR A 129 -9.54 40.23 -1.69
CA THR A 129 -10.10 41.55 -1.95
C THR A 129 -11.40 41.61 -1.16
N ALA A 130 -11.30 42.24 0.02
CA ALA A 130 -12.47 42.70 0.75
C ALA A 130 -13.17 43.71 -0.17
N GLY A 131 -14.26 43.28 -0.77
CA GLY A 131 -15.19 44.19 -1.43
C GLY A 131 -15.78 45.12 -0.37
N CYS A 132 -15.30 46.34 -0.33
CA CYS A 132 -16.07 47.42 0.26
C CYS A 132 -17.19 47.73 -0.73
N ASP A 133 -18.38 47.32 -0.42
CA ASP A 133 -19.58 47.84 -1.06
C ASP A 133 -19.83 49.28 -0.51
N ASP A 134 -19.70 50.23 -1.42
CA ASP A 134 -20.15 51.60 -1.26
C ASP A 134 -21.67 51.64 -1.19
N GLN A 135 -22.24 51.53 0.02
CA GLN A 135 -23.58 52.07 0.29
C GLN A 135 -23.63 52.65 1.70
N GLY A 136 -23.53 53.94 1.69
CA GLY A 136 -24.05 54.96 2.56
C GLY A 136 -24.35 54.68 4.02
N CYS A 137 -23.50 55.19 4.94
CA CYS A 137 -23.92 55.65 6.24
C CYS A 137 -25.02 56.71 6.06
N THR A 138 -26.24 56.43 6.56
CA THR A 138 -27.21 57.45 6.87
C THR A 138 -27.54 57.38 8.37
N ILE A 139 -27.12 58.40 9.10
CA ILE A 139 -27.50 58.94 10.40
C ILE A 139 -28.24 58.03 11.38
#